data_bbcbef70bd8b47c2f544910b0e0d1a7b
#
_entry.id   bbcbef70bd8b47c2f544910b0e0d1a7b
#
_cell.length_a   1.000
_cell.length_b   1.000
_cell.length_c   1.000
_cell.angle_alpha   90.00
_cell.angle_beta   90.00
_cell.angle_gamma   90.00
#
_symmetry.space_group_name_H-M   'P 1'
#
loop_
_entity.id
_entity.type
_entity.pdbx_description
1 polymer ?
#
loop_
_entity_poly.entity_id
_entity_poly.type
_entity_poly.pdbx_seq_one_letter_code
_entity_poly.pdbx_strand_id
1 'polypeptide(L)'
;WKLKILWHLSKGTIRFNELQRLLGNITTKTLTEQLRELEEQGIILRTVFPEVPPRVEYSLSEIGCTLKPILGELCEWGKTYQEYQQKKEDLEVLQ
;
A
#
# COMPACT_ATOMS: atom_id res chain seq x y z
N TRP A 1 3.76 -3.72 6.32
CA TRP A 1 3.79 -3.67 4.85
C TRP A 1 2.43 -3.82 4.20
N LYS A 2 1.55 -4.65 4.75
CA LYS A 2 0.23 -4.91 4.14
C LYS A 2 -0.58 -3.65 3.95
N LEU A 3 -0.62 -2.77 4.95
CA LEU A 3 -1.38 -1.53 4.87
C LEU A 3 -0.85 -0.62 3.77
N LYS A 4 0.49 -0.51 3.64
CA LYS A 4 1.12 0.28 2.58
C LYS A 4 0.83 -0.29 1.20
N ILE A 5 0.87 -1.61 1.06
CA ILE A 5 0.54 -2.30 -0.19
C ILE A 5 -0.90 -1.98 -0.60
N LEU A 6 -1.84 -2.14 0.33
CA LEU A 6 -3.26 -1.88 0.07
C LEU A 6 -3.50 -0.42 -0.28
N TRP A 7 -2.81 0.50 0.38
CA TRP A 7 -2.93 1.92 0.07
C TRP A 7 -2.51 2.24 -1.37
N HIS A 8 -1.38 1.70 -1.81
CA HIS A 8 -0.96 1.89 -3.20
C HIS A 8 -1.94 1.28 -4.19
N LEU A 9 -2.43 0.07 -3.91
CA LEU A 9 -3.39 -0.61 -4.76
C LEU A 9 -4.77 0.06 -4.78
N SER A 10 -5.08 0.85 -3.76
CA SER A 10 -6.33 1.62 -3.73
C SER A 10 -6.40 2.66 -4.85
N LYS A 11 -5.26 3.03 -5.41
CA LYS A 11 -5.16 4.01 -6.48
C LYS A 11 -5.23 3.40 -7.89
N GLY A 12 -5.11 2.08 -7.99
CA GLY A 12 -5.19 1.37 -9.27
C GLY A 12 -4.34 0.12 -9.30
N THR A 13 -4.37 -0.55 -10.43
CA THR A 13 -3.59 -1.76 -10.69
C THR A 13 -2.11 -1.42 -10.80
N ILE A 14 -1.26 -2.20 -10.13
CA ILE A 14 0.18 -1.94 -10.10
C ILE A 14 0.95 -3.23 -10.41
N ARG A 15 2.02 -3.11 -11.21
CA ARG A 15 2.93 -4.22 -11.49
C ARG A 15 3.83 -4.49 -10.28
N PHE A 16 4.27 -5.73 -10.15
CA PHE A 16 5.14 -6.14 -9.03
C PHE A 16 6.36 -5.22 -8.86
N ASN A 17 7.10 -4.99 -9.95
CA ASN A 17 8.31 -4.18 -9.89
C ASN A 17 8.04 -2.73 -9.50
N GLU A 18 6.94 -2.17 -9.99
CA GLU A 18 6.53 -0.81 -9.65
C GLU A 18 6.11 -0.71 -8.19
N LEU A 19 5.36 -1.71 -7.71
CA LEU A 19 4.95 -1.76 -6.30
C LEU A 19 6.17 -1.84 -5.37
N GLN A 20 7.16 -2.67 -5.73
CA GLN A 20 8.40 -2.78 -4.97
C GLN A 20 9.13 -1.44 -4.90
N ARG A 21 9.21 -0.74 -6.03
CA ARG A 21 9.83 0.59 -6.11
C ARG A 21 9.11 1.59 -5.21
N LEU A 22 7.79 1.60 -5.23
CA LEU A 22 6.96 2.52 -4.42
C LEU A 22 7.11 2.26 -2.92
N LEU A 23 7.29 1.01 -2.53
CA LEU A 23 7.45 0.63 -1.12
C LEU A 23 8.86 0.90 -0.59
N GLY A 24 9.84 1.05 -1.47
CA GLY A 24 11.21 1.39 -1.10
C GLY A 24 12.05 0.21 -0.63
N ASN A 25 12.22 0.06 0.67
CA ASN A 25 13.20 -0.87 1.25
C ASN A 25 12.73 -2.33 1.40
N ILE A 26 11.62 -2.69 0.80
CA ILE A 26 11.10 -4.05 0.90
C ILE A 26 11.90 -5.00 0.00
N THR A 27 12.27 -6.18 0.53
CA THR A 27 12.93 -7.20 -0.27
C THR A 27 11.92 -7.93 -1.15
N THR A 28 12.41 -8.53 -2.26
CA THR A 28 11.56 -9.33 -3.14
C THR A 28 10.88 -10.46 -2.38
N LYS A 29 11.62 -11.11 -1.47
CA LYS A 29 11.09 -12.20 -0.65
C LYS A 29 9.93 -11.73 0.23
N THR A 30 10.13 -10.64 0.96
CA THR A 30 9.10 -10.10 1.86
C THR A 30 7.87 -9.64 1.09
N LEU A 31 8.06 -8.93 -0.02
CA LEU A 31 6.94 -8.48 -0.85
C LEU A 31 6.15 -9.68 -1.40
N THR A 32 6.84 -10.69 -1.91
CA THR A 32 6.20 -11.90 -2.42
C THR A 32 5.35 -12.58 -1.33
N GLU A 33 5.90 -12.70 -0.12
CA GLU A 33 5.19 -13.29 1.01
C GLU A 33 3.94 -12.50 1.39
N GLN A 34 4.06 -11.18 1.49
CA GLN A 34 2.93 -10.30 1.84
C GLN A 34 1.83 -10.36 0.78
N LEU A 35 2.21 -10.31 -0.49
CA LEU A 35 1.24 -10.38 -1.59
C LEU A 35 0.53 -11.73 -1.63
N ARG A 36 1.26 -12.82 -1.39
CA ARG A 36 0.68 -14.17 -1.35
C ARG A 36 -0.36 -14.28 -0.25
N GLU A 37 -0.06 -13.78 0.93
CA GLU A 37 -1.00 -13.80 2.05
C GLU A 37 -2.28 -13.00 1.74
N LEU A 38 -2.12 -11.81 1.17
CA LEU A 38 -3.27 -10.98 0.79
C LEU A 38 -4.11 -11.64 -0.31
N GLU A 39 -3.46 -12.29 -1.26
CA GLU A 39 -4.16 -13.04 -2.32
C GLU A 39 -4.93 -14.23 -1.75
N GLU A 40 -4.31 -15.00 -0.86
CA GLU A 40 -4.94 -16.13 -0.19
C GLU A 40 -6.15 -15.70 0.64
N GLN A 41 -6.09 -14.52 1.25
CA GLN A 41 -7.22 -13.94 1.99
C GLN A 41 -8.29 -13.36 1.08
N GLY A 42 -8.06 -13.33 -0.23
CA GLY A 42 -9.02 -12.83 -1.19
C GLY A 42 -9.12 -11.30 -1.27
N ILE A 43 -8.17 -10.58 -0.66
CA ILE A 43 -8.20 -9.12 -0.61
C ILE A 43 -7.64 -8.51 -1.90
N ILE A 44 -6.67 -9.17 -2.52
CA ILE A 44 -6.08 -8.73 -3.78
C ILE A 44 -6.18 -9.82 -4.83
N LEU A 45 -6.09 -9.38 -6.10
CA LEU A 45 -6.06 -10.26 -7.27
C LEU A 45 -4.70 -10.17 -7.93
N ARG A 46 -4.22 -11.31 -8.41
CA ARG A 46 -2.97 -11.41 -9.15
C ARG A 46 -3.29 -11.81 -10.57
N THR A 47 -2.85 -11.02 -11.53
CA THR A 47 -3.07 -11.29 -12.96
C THR A 47 -1.73 -11.47 -13.64
N VAL A 48 -1.54 -12.61 -14.32
CA VAL A 48 -0.33 -12.91 -15.05
C VAL A 48 -0.62 -12.78 -16.55
N PHE A 49 0.18 -11.97 -17.23
CA PHE A 49 0.09 -11.80 -18.69
C PHE A 49 1.16 -12.66 -19.34
N PRO A 50 0.81 -13.54 -20.28
CA PRO A 50 1.76 -14.44 -20.93
C PRO A 50 2.60 -13.72 -21.99
N GLU A 51 3.40 -12.78 -21.54
CA GLU A 51 4.34 -12.01 -22.37
C GLU A 51 5.77 -12.50 -22.12
N VAL A 52 6.72 -11.96 -22.89
CA VAL A 52 8.15 -12.25 -22.71
C VAL A 52 8.86 -10.89 -22.55
N PRO A 53 9.34 -10.54 -21.34
CA PRO A 53 9.19 -11.27 -20.07
C PRO A 53 7.75 -11.24 -19.54
N PRO A 54 7.36 -12.21 -18.71
CA PRO A 54 6.00 -12.25 -18.17
C PRO A 54 5.73 -11.04 -17.29
N ARG A 55 4.51 -10.49 -17.39
CA ARG A 55 4.07 -9.35 -16.59
C ARG A 55 3.10 -9.83 -15.53
N VAL A 56 3.34 -9.42 -14.29
CA VAL A 56 2.44 -9.73 -13.17
C VAL A 56 1.91 -8.42 -12.61
N GLU A 57 0.60 -8.30 -12.53
CA GLU A 57 -0.08 -7.13 -11.98
C GLU A 57 -0.95 -7.52 -10.79
N TYR A 58 -1.07 -6.59 -9.86
CA TYR A 58 -1.88 -6.75 -8.65
C TYR A 58 -2.93 -5.66 -8.59
N SER A 59 -4.11 -6.03 -8.13
CA SER A 59 -5.23 -5.10 -7.94
C SER A 59 -6.05 -5.52 -6.73
N LEU A 60 -6.86 -4.60 -6.21
CA LEU A 60 -7.78 -4.94 -5.15
C LEU A 60 -8.93 -5.79 -5.72
N SER A 61 -9.31 -6.83 -4.97
CA SER A 61 -10.52 -7.60 -5.27
C SER A 61 -11.76 -6.76 -4.96
N GLU A 62 -12.93 -7.30 -5.26
CA GLU A 62 -14.19 -6.65 -4.94
C GLU A 62 -14.30 -6.34 -3.44
N ILE A 63 -14.00 -7.31 -2.58
CA ILE A 63 -13.99 -7.08 -1.13
C ILE A 63 -12.86 -6.14 -0.72
N GLY A 64 -11.70 -6.22 -1.39
CA GLY A 64 -10.59 -5.32 -1.13
C GLY A 64 -10.94 -3.87 -1.41
N CYS A 65 -11.76 -3.60 -2.41
CA CYS A 65 -12.21 -2.24 -2.75
C CYS A 65 -13.04 -1.60 -1.64
N THR A 66 -13.66 -2.39 -0.76
CA THR A 66 -14.41 -1.85 0.38
C THR A 66 -13.50 -1.16 1.40
N LEU A 67 -12.19 -1.39 1.34
CA LEU A 67 -11.21 -0.71 2.19
C LEU A 67 -10.87 0.71 1.73
N LYS A 68 -11.18 1.07 0.48
CA LYS A 68 -10.79 2.37 -0.07
C LYS A 68 -11.23 3.57 0.79
N PRO A 69 -12.49 3.66 1.23
CA PRO A 69 -12.89 4.78 2.08
C PRO A 69 -12.12 4.83 3.41
N ILE A 70 -11.88 3.67 4.02
CA ILE A 70 -11.16 3.56 5.28
C ILE A 70 -9.70 4.00 5.11
N LEU A 71 -9.06 3.58 4.02
CA LEU A 71 -7.69 3.96 3.73
C LEU A 71 -7.57 5.47 3.48
N GLY A 72 -8.56 6.07 2.82
CA GLY A 72 -8.61 7.51 2.60
C GLY A 72 -8.74 8.28 3.90
N GLU A 73 -9.62 7.85 4.79
CA GLU A 73 -9.80 8.46 6.11
C GLU A 73 -8.55 8.32 6.97
N LEU A 74 -7.90 7.17 6.92
CA LEU A 74 -6.65 6.94 7.63
C LEU A 74 -5.54 7.88 7.14
N CYS A 75 -5.47 8.11 5.85
CA CYS A 75 -4.52 9.05 5.24
C CYS A 75 -4.76 10.47 5.74
N GLU A 76 -6.03 10.90 5.79
CA GLU A 76 -6.40 12.23 6.31
C GLU A 76 -6.05 12.35 7.80
N TRP A 77 -6.30 11.32 8.57
CA TRP A 77 -5.91 11.31 9.98
C TRP A 77 -4.40 11.42 10.15
N GLY A 78 -3.64 10.76 9.28
CA GLY A 78 -2.17 10.85 9.28
C GLY A 78 -1.68 12.28 9.11
N LYS A 79 -2.31 13.04 8.22
CA LYS A 79 -1.99 14.46 8.03
C LYS A 79 -2.30 15.26 9.29
N THR A 80 -3.45 15.00 9.91
CA THR A 80 -3.85 15.65 11.16
C THR A 80 -2.83 15.38 12.28
N TYR A 81 -2.35 14.15 12.37
CA TYR A 81 -1.34 13.76 13.35
C TYR A 81 0.01 14.45 13.08
N GLN A 82 0.40 14.57 11.82
CA GLN A 82 1.63 15.28 11.46
C GLN A 82 1.57 16.75 11.88
N GLU A 83 0.45 17.42 11.66
CA GLU A 83 0.23 18.79 12.09
C GLU A 83 0.31 18.92 13.62
N TYR A 84 -0.28 17.97 14.33
CA TYR A 84 -0.22 17.93 15.78
C TYR A 84 1.22 17.82 16.28
N GLN A 85 2.01 16.93 15.68
CA GLN A 85 3.42 16.76 16.03
C GLN A 85 4.24 18.02 15.74
N GLN A 86 3.99 18.67 14.64
CA GLN A 86 4.68 19.91 14.26
C GLN A 86 4.43 21.00 15.28
N LYS A 87 3.17 21.17 15.70
CA LYS A 87 2.82 22.14 16.74
C LYS A 87 3.48 21.83 18.08
N LYS A 88 3.55 20.55 18.43
CA LYS A 88 4.21 20.11 19.66
C LYS A 88 5.70 20.43 19.64
N GLU A 89 6.38 20.19 18.53
CA GLU A 89 7.78 20.49 18.34
C GLU A 89 8.03 22.00 18.43
N ASP A 90 7.19 22.80 17.79
CA ASP A 90 7.28 24.27 17.83
C ASP A 90 7.13 24.80 19.26
N LEU A 91 6.21 24.24 20.04
CA LEU A 91 6.06 24.62 21.44
C LEU A 91 7.26 24.24 22.30
N GLU A 92 7.88 23.08 22.04
CA GLU A 92 9.07 22.64 22.76
C GLU A 92 10.27 23.56 22.45
N VAL A 93 10.40 24.00 21.20
CA VAL A 93 11.47 24.91 20.79
C VAL A 93 11.32 26.28 21.48
N LEU A 94 10.08 26.73 21.71
CA LEU A 94 9.79 28.02 22.36
C LEU A 94 9.99 28.01 23.88
N GLN A 95 10.08 26.83 24.47
CA GLN A 95 10.37 26.68 25.89
C GLN A 95 11.87 26.58 26.15
#